data_064272b02dff947970f4aeffb278222c
#
_entry.id   064272b02dff947970f4aeffb278222c
#
_cell.length_a   1.000
_cell.length_b   1.000
_cell.length_c   1.000
_cell.angle_alpha   90.00
_cell.angle_beta   90.00
_cell.angle_gamma   90.00
#
_symmetry.space_group_name_H-M   'P 1'
#
loop_
_entity.id
_entity.type
_entity.pdbx_description
1 polymer ?
#
loop_
_entity_poly.entity_id
_entity_poly.type
_entity_poly.pdbx_seq_one_letter_code
_entity_poly.pdbx_strand_id
1 'polypeptide(L)'
;MRAFATLLENLAFSPKRNVKLAHLVSWLKQTEGDSRGYGVAAVTGDLSLPHVKGRMIRELAASTIDEPLFALSYDFVGDLAETVSLLWADDETQYQELAFGDIVRTLLGANRKDAEDLMRQSLNSLDQTKRWALLKTATGGLRVGVSARLMRVAISQAFDKPVEDIEEIWPLIAPPYSELFDWLEGRAERPDVLLGRHTWQLAWRPRFFQIPHHRSAGDPWVVWHGGPREHR
;
A
#
# COMPACT_ATOMS: atom_id res chain seq x y z
N MET A 1 3.27 14.30 -3.81
CA MET A 1 3.51 13.15 -4.72
C MET A 1 4.94 13.12 -5.26
N ARG A 2 5.54 14.27 -5.60
CA ARG A 2 6.89 14.36 -6.21
C ARG A 2 7.97 13.58 -5.43
N ALA A 3 8.13 13.86 -4.13
CA ALA A 3 9.17 13.22 -3.32
C ALA A 3 9.09 11.68 -3.31
N PHE A 4 7.88 11.12 -3.32
CA PHE A 4 7.68 9.68 -3.37
C PHE A 4 8.00 9.09 -4.75
N ALA A 5 7.59 9.75 -5.83
CA ALA A 5 7.92 9.34 -7.20
C ALA A 5 9.45 9.34 -7.42
N THR A 6 10.15 10.40 -7.03
CA THR A 6 11.61 10.47 -7.10
C THR A 6 12.29 9.37 -6.25
N LEU A 7 11.75 9.07 -5.06
CA LEU A 7 12.26 7.93 -4.27
C LEU A 7 12.16 6.63 -5.05
N LEU A 8 10.99 6.34 -5.64
CA LEU A 8 10.78 5.07 -6.37
C LEU A 8 11.71 4.95 -7.58
N GLU A 9 11.90 6.02 -8.35
CA GLU A 9 12.87 6.04 -9.45
C GLU A 9 14.28 5.74 -8.95
N ASN A 10 14.75 6.43 -7.92
CA ASN A 10 16.07 6.22 -7.34
C ASN A 10 16.26 4.79 -6.84
N LEU A 11 15.24 4.20 -6.24
CA LEU A 11 15.28 2.82 -5.76
C LEU A 11 15.28 1.81 -6.92
N ALA A 12 14.52 2.05 -7.98
CA ALA A 12 14.45 1.19 -9.15
C ALA A 12 15.78 1.13 -9.90
N PHE A 13 16.41 2.28 -10.09
CA PHE A 13 17.68 2.39 -10.82
C PHE A 13 18.94 2.14 -9.99
N SER A 14 18.82 1.97 -8.67
CA SER A 14 19.96 1.73 -7.79
C SER A 14 20.14 0.23 -7.50
N PRO A 15 21.18 -0.45 -8.02
CA PRO A 15 21.39 -1.88 -7.73
C PRO A 15 22.02 -2.12 -6.34
N LYS A 16 22.75 -1.14 -5.78
CA LYS A 16 23.53 -1.31 -4.57
C LYS A 16 22.68 -1.03 -3.32
N ARG A 17 22.68 -1.98 -2.36
CA ARG A 17 21.95 -1.89 -1.10
C ARG A 17 22.23 -0.59 -0.32
N ASN A 18 23.50 -0.19 -0.20
CA ASN A 18 23.86 1.00 0.56
C ASN A 18 23.39 2.29 -0.10
N VAL A 19 23.31 2.34 -1.43
CA VAL A 19 22.76 3.48 -2.18
C VAL A 19 21.26 3.58 -1.94
N LYS A 20 20.53 2.45 -2.00
CA LYS A 20 19.11 2.41 -1.63
C LYS A 20 18.88 2.86 -0.20
N LEU A 21 19.70 2.42 0.74
CA LEU A 21 19.63 2.84 2.14
C LEU A 21 19.77 4.35 2.27
N ALA A 22 20.75 4.95 1.59
CA ALA A 22 20.95 6.40 1.61
C ALA A 22 19.74 7.17 1.04
N HIS A 23 19.13 6.69 -0.06
CA HIS A 23 17.92 7.28 -0.62
C HIS A 23 16.74 7.19 0.35
N LEU A 24 16.55 6.05 1.01
CA LEU A 24 15.50 5.86 2.01
C LEU A 24 15.69 6.80 3.19
N VAL A 25 16.90 6.90 3.75
CA VAL A 25 17.21 7.78 4.88
C VAL A 25 16.96 9.24 4.53
N SER A 26 17.44 9.68 3.36
CA SER A 26 17.21 11.06 2.89
C SER A 26 15.73 11.38 2.74
N TRP A 27 14.99 10.48 2.10
CA TRP A 27 13.55 10.65 1.88
C TRP A 27 12.74 10.66 3.19
N LEU A 28 13.07 9.77 4.14
CA LEU A 28 12.43 9.71 5.47
C LEU A 28 12.60 11.00 6.26
N LYS A 29 13.77 11.68 6.12
CA LYS A 29 14.03 12.95 6.79
C LYS A 29 13.32 14.14 6.14
N GLN A 30 13.04 14.06 4.84
CA GLN A 30 12.44 15.16 4.06
C GLN A 30 10.92 15.05 3.93
N THR A 31 10.33 13.91 4.26
CA THR A 31 8.91 13.65 4.10
C THR A 31 8.26 13.49 5.48
N GLU A 32 7.07 14.06 5.64
CA GLU A 32 6.35 14.07 6.92
C GLU A 32 4.93 13.51 6.78
N GLY A 33 4.31 13.27 7.93
CA GLY A 33 2.90 12.89 8.06
C GLY A 33 2.53 11.64 7.26
N ASP A 34 1.30 11.62 6.78
CA ASP A 34 0.72 10.48 6.05
C ASP A 34 1.50 10.09 4.80
N SER A 35 2.13 11.06 4.12
CA SER A 35 2.94 10.78 2.92
C SER A 35 4.15 9.91 3.24
N ARG A 36 4.79 10.12 4.40
CA ARG A 36 5.88 9.27 4.88
C ARG A 36 5.38 7.90 5.29
N GLY A 37 4.34 7.85 6.11
CA GLY A 37 3.80 6.60 6.62
C GLY A 37 3.28 5.68 5.51
N TYR A 38 2.44 6.19 4.61
CA TYR A 38 1.95 5.39 3.49
C TYR A 38 3.05 5.07 2.46
N GLY A 39 4.05 5.92 2.30
CA GLY A 39 5.20 5.63 1.46
C GLY A 39 6.03 4.47 1.99
N VAL A 40 6.26 4.42 3.30
CA VAL A 40 6.88 3.26 3.96
C VAL A 40 6.06 2.00 3.72
N ALA A 41 4.73 2.06 3.96
CA ALA A 41 3.84 0.92 3.75
C ALA A 41 3.82 0.43 2.29
N ALA A 42 3.85 1.36 1.32
CA ALA A 42 3.91 1.02 -0.09
C ALA A 42 5.20 0.28 -0.45
N VAL A 43 6.35 0.77 0.02
CA VAL A 43 7.67 0.20 -0.29
C VAL A 43 7.89 -1.14 0.42
N THR A 44 7.34 -1.34 1.63
CA THR A 44 7.43 -2.61 2.37
C THR A 44 6.41 -3.65 1.92
N GLY A 45 5.39 -3.24 1.16
CA GLY A 45 4.31 -4.12 0.71
C GLY A 45 3.15 -4.23 1.70
N ASP A 46 3.14 -3.42 2.75
CA ASP A 46 2.08 -3.41 3.77
C ASP A 46 0.86 -2.57 3.35
N LEU A 47 0.99 -1.75 2.29
CA LEU A 47 -0.12 -0.97 1.76
C LEU A 47 -1.00 -1.80 0.83
N SER A 48 -2.27 -1.88 1.14
CA SER A 48 -3.28 -2.49 0.26
C SER A 48 -4.40 -1.49 -0.01
N LEU A 49 -4.67 -1.23 -1.29
CA LEU A 49 -5.82 -0.44 -1.74
C LEU A 49 -6.95 -1.40 -2.14
N PRO A 50 -7.99 -1.60 -1.32
CA PRO A 50 -8.94 -2.69 -1.50
C PRO A 50 -9.74 -2.59 -2.79
N HIS A 51 -10.06 -1.37 -3.20
CA HIS A 51 -10.90 -1.09 -4.38
C HIS A 51 -10.11 -0.76 -5.65
N VAL A 52 -8.77 -0.55 -5.56
CA VAL A 52 -7.93 -0.26 -6.71
C VAL A 52 -7.14 -1.51 -7.08
N LYS A 53 -7.53 -2.16 -8.17
CA LYS A 53 -6.90 -3.39 -8.67
C LYS A 53 -6.50 -3.23 -10.14
N GLY A 54 -5.59 -4.07 -10.60
CA GLY A 54 -5.14 -4.04 -11.99
C GLY A 54 -6.27 -4.08 -13.03
N ARG A 55 -7.40 -4.75 -12.71
CA ARG A 55 -8.60 -4.76 -13.56
C ARG A 55 -9.19 -3.35 -13.73
N MET A 56 -9.38 -2.60 -12.63
CA MET A 56 -9.89 -1.23 -12.69
C MET A 56 -8.95 -0.34 -13.54
N ILE A 57 -7.63 -0.48 -13.36
CA ILE A 57 -6.66 0.30 -14.14
C ILE A 57 -6.77 -0.02 -15.64
N ARG A 58 -6.99 -1.28 -16.01
CA ARG A 58 -7.24 -1.66 -17.41
C ARG A 58 -8.56 -1.08 -17.95
N GLU A 59 -9.62 -1.10 -17.16
CA GLU A 59 -10.93 -0.53 -17.51
C GLU A 59 -10.80 1.00 -17.72
N LEU A 60 -10.06 1.69 -16.85
CA LEU A 60 -9.73 3.11 -17.00
C LEU A 60 -8.92 3.38 -18.27
N ALA A 61 -7.88 2.59 -18.53
CA ALA A 61 -7.06 2.71 -19.72
C ALA A 61 -7.87 2.50 -21.00
N ALA A 62 -8.69 1.46 -21.05
CA ALA A 62 -9.56 1.16 -22.20
C ALA A 62 -10.58 2.26 -22.51
N SER A 63 -10.98 3.06 -21.51
CA SER A 63 -11.89 4.19 -21.71
C SER A 63 -11.21 5.48 -22.20
N THR A 64 -9.87 5.52 -22.21
CA THR A 64 -9.10 6.74 -22.44
C THR A 64 -8.06 6.59 -23.55
N ILE A 65 -7.51 5.38 -23.72
CA ILE A 65 -6.41 5.08 -24.63
C ILE A 65 -6.96 4.23 -25.78
N ASP A 66 -6.48 4.45 -27.00
CA ASP A 66 -6.79 3.62 -28.15
C ASP A 66 -6.42 2.15 -27.89
N GLU A 67 -7.38 1.23 -28.08
CA GLU A 67 -7.25 -0.18 -27.71
C GLU A 67 -6.10 -0.90 -28.45
N PRO A 68 -5.94 -0.79 -29.80
CA PRO A 68 -4.81 -1.37 -30.51
C PRO A 68 -3.45 -0.84 -30.02
N LEU A 69 -3.35 0.47 -29.78
CA LEU A 69 -2.15 1.09 -29.26
C LEU A 69 -1.82 0.57 -27.85
N PHE A 70 -2.82 0.46 -26.98
CA PHE A 70 -2.61 -0.08 -25.64
C PHE A 70 -2.15 -1.53 -25.67
N ALA A 71 -2.79 -2.39 -26.48
CA ALA A 71 -2.44 -3.80 -26.57
C ALA A 71 -1.00 -4.00 -27.05
N LEU A 72 -0.60 -3.34 -28.14
CA LEU A 72 0.76 -3.41 -28.69
C LEU A 72 1.81 -2.90 -27.68
N SER A 73 1.51 -1.78 -27.02
CA SER A 73 2.44 -1.21 -26.03
C SER A 73 2.57 -2.09 -24.80
N TYR A 74 1.45 -2.67 -24.32
CA TYR A 74 1.47 -3.58 -23.19
C TYR A 74 2.24 -4.88 -23.49
N ASP A 75 2.09 -5.43 -24.68
CA ASP A 75 2.84 -6.62 -25.11
C ASP A 75 4.36 -6.34 -25.18
N PHE A 76 4.75 -5.12 -25.55
CA PHE A 76 6.14 -4.71 -25.62
C PHE A 76 6.74 -4.39 -24.25
N VAL A 77 6.04 -3.61 -23.42
CA VAL A 77 6.51 -3.13 -22.11
C VAL A 77 6.39 -4.23 -21.03
N GLY A 78 5.31 -5.01 -21.07
CA GLY A 78 5.07 -6.10 -20.12
C GLY A 78 4.64 -5.66 -18.72
N ASP A 79 4.42 -4.36 -18.49
CA ASP A 79 4.04 -3.79 -17.19
C ASP A 79 2.88 -2.80 -17.34
N LEU A 80 1.80 -3.06 -16.59
CA LEU A 80 0.58 -2.27 -16.67
C LEU A 80 0.77 -0.81 -16.23
N ALA A 81 1.50 -0.60 -15.13
CA ALA A 81 1.72 0.73 -14.60
C ALA A 81 2.58 1.58 -15.53
N GLU A 82 3.60 0.99 -16.13
CA GLU A 82 4.46 1.66 -17.12
C GLU A 82 3.68 1.99 -18.39
N THR A 83 2.97 1.01 -18.94
CA THR A 83 2.19 1.21 -20.16
C THR A 83 1.14 2.30 -20.00
N VAL A 84 0.36 2.26 -18.92
CA VAL A 84 -0.68 3.27 -18.66
C VAL A 84 -0.07 4.65 -18.41
N SER A 85 1.01 4.74 -17.64
CA SER A 85 1.65 6.04 -17.36
C SER A 85 2.24 6.71 -18.61
N LEU A 86 2.72 5.91 -19.56
CA LEU A 86 3.26 6.38 -20.85
C LEU A 86 2.18 6.84 -21.82
N LEU A 87 1.06 6.11 -21.88
CA LEU A 87 0.01 6.34 -22.87
C LEU A 87 -1.12 7.25 -22.39
N TRP A 88 -1.17 7.55 -21.08
CA TRP A 88 -2.18 8.44 -20.54
C TRP A 88 -1.98 9.85 -21.09
N ALA A 89 -3.05 10.44 -21.62
CA ALA A 89 -2.99 11.77 -22.22
C ALA A 89 -2.40 12.79 -21.25
N ASP A 90 -1.45 13.56 -21.76
CA ASP A 90 -0.77 14.62 -21.01
C ASP A 90 -1.49 15.95 -21.24
N ASP A 91 -1.98 16.56 -20.16
CA ASP A 91 -2.53 17.92 -20.16
C ASP A 91 -1.89 18.68 -18.98
N GLU A 92 -0.81 19.35 -19.26
CA GLU A 92 -0.05 20.10 -18.26
C GLU A 92 -0.88 21.17 -17.55
N THR A 93 -1.98 21.64 -18.18
CA THR A 93 -2.88 22.64 -17.57
C THR A 93 -3.68 22.08 -16.39
N GLN A 94 -3.79 20.76 -16.28
CA GLN A 94 -4.50 20.06 -15.20
C GLN A 94 -3.57 19.62 -14.07
N TYR A 95 -2.24 19.77 -14.21
CA TYR A 95 -1.29 19.30 -13.21
C TYR A 95 -1.45 20.02 -11.87
N GLN A 96 -1.48 19.21 -10.80
CA GLN A 96 -1.61 19.70 -9.44
C GLN A 96 -0.54 19.07 -8.52
N GLU A 97 -0.11 19.83 -7.52
CA GLU A 97 0.73 19.30 -6.46
C GLU A 97 -0.14 18.57 -5.43
N LEU A 98 -0.35 17.28 -5.66
CA LEU A 98 -1.07 16.41 -4.74
C LEU A 98 -0.10 15.73 -3.77
N ALA A 99 -0.44 15.69 -2.48
CA ALA A 99 0.32 14.92 -1.52
C ALA A 99 0.02 13.42 -1.67
N PHE A 100 1.06 12.57 -1.62
CA PHE A 100 0.89 11.12 -1.73
C PHE A 100 -0.01 10.57 -0.63
N GLY A 101 0.18 11.04 0.61
CA GLY A 101 -0.63 10.62 1.75
C GLY A 101 -2.11 10.92 1.58
N ASP A 102 -2.45 12.09 1.01
CA ASP A 102 -3.84 12.48 0.78
C ASP A 102 -4.52 11.60 -0.26
N ILE A 103 -3.84 11.31 -1.38
CA ILE A 103 -4.35 10.38 -2.40
C ILE A 103 -4.63 9.02 -1.78
N VAL A 104 -3.66 8.45 -1.06
CA VAL A 104 -3.79 7.13 -0.45
C VAL A 104 -4.90 7.10 0.60
N ARG A 105 -4.95 8.08 1.50
CA ARG A 105 -5.98 8.17 2.54
C ARG A 105 -7.38 8.24 1.93
N THR A 106 -7.55 9.04 0.89
CA THR A 106 -8.84 9.20 0.20
C THR A 106 -9.24 7.90 -0.49
N LEU A 107 -8.30 7.22 -1.17
CA LEU A 107 -8.56 5.92 -1.81
C LEU A 107 -8.90 4.81 -0.81
N LEU A 108 -8.29 4.82 0.39
CA LEU A 108 -8.60 3.87 1.45
C LEU A 108 -10.02 4.04 2.01
N GLY A 109 -10.52 5.27 2.07
CA GLY A 109 -11.88 5.60 2.54
C GLY A 109 -12.96 5.49 1.46
N ALA A 110 -12.59 5.39 0.19
CA ALA A 110 -13.51 5.39 -0.94
C ALA A 110 -14.19 4.03 -1.13
N ASN A 111 -15.44 4.03 -1.60
CA ASN A 111 -16.06 2.86 -2.19
C ASN A 111 -15.50 2.61 -3.61
N ARG A 112 -15.92 1.51 -4.27
CA ARG A 112 -15.37 1.13 -5.58
C ARG A 112 -15.57 2.19 -6.67
N LYS A 113 -16.75 2.83 -6.72
CA LYS A 113 -17.06 3.85 -7.72
C LYS A 113 -16.25 5.11 -7.48
N ASP A 114 -16.25 5.58 -6.24
CA ASP A 114 -15.49 6.77 -5.88
C ASP A 114 -13.98 6.55 -6.06
N ALA A 115 -13.47 5.35 -5.79
CA ALA A 115 -12.06 5.00 -6.02
C ALA A 115 -11.70 5.04 -7.52
N GLU A 116 -12.61 4.65 -8.42
CA GLU A 116 -12.40 4.77 -9.86
C GLU A 116 -12.33 6.23 -10.30
N ASP A 117 -13.28 7.05 -9.86
CA ASP A 117 -13.32 8.48 -10.18
C ASP A 117 -12.09 9.22 -9.62
N LEU A 118 -11.68 8.91 -8.39
CA LEU A 118 -10.47 9.45 -7.75
C LEU A 118 -9.19 9.05 -8.49
N MET A 119 -9.09 7.80 -8.93
CA MET A 119 -7.95 7.35 -9.72
C MET A 119 -7.89 8.08 -11.06
N ARG A 120 -9.00 8.21 -11.79
CA ARG A 120 -9.07 8.96 -13.04
C ARG A 120 -8.64 10.42 -12.84
N GLN A 121 -9.20 11.08 -11.84
CA GLN A 121 -8.84 12.46 -11.49
C GLN A 121 -7.35 12.60 -11.14
N SER A 122 -6.83 11.68 -10.32
CA SER A 122 -5.41 11.68 -9.95
C SER A 122 -4.51 11.49 -11.16
N LEU A 123 -4.86 10.57 -12.07
CA LEU A 123 -4.08 10.34 -13.29
C LEU A 123 -4.07 11.56 -14.21
N ASN A 124 -5.19 12.29 -14.32
CA ASN A 124 -5.26 13.52 -15.09
C ASN A 124 -4.41 14.66 -14.46
N SER A 125 -4.34 14.71 -13.14
CA SER A 125 -3.67 15.79 -12.39
C SER A 125 -2.17 15.57 -12.17
N LEU A 126 -1.62 14.42 -12.54
CA LEU A 126 -0.22 14.06 -12.31
C LEU A 126 0.54 13.96 -13.63
N ASP A 127 1.83 14.33 -13.61
CA ASP A 127 2.76 14.04 -14.69
C ASP A 127 3.08 12.53 -14.80
N GLN A 128 3.73 12.11 -15.88
CA GLN A 128 4.03 10.72 -16.18
C GLN A 128 4.75 9.99 -15.02
N THR A 129 5.78 10.59 -14.43
CA THR A 129 6.56 9.97 -13.34
C THR A 129 5.70 9.76 -12.10
N LYS A 130 4.89 10.74 -11.75
CA LYS A 130 3.98 10.65 -10.59
C LYS A 130 2.85 9.65 -10.85
N ARG A 131 2.31 9.58 -12.07
CA ARG A 131 1.34 8.54 -12.51
C ARG A 131 1.93 7.15 -12.35
N TRP A 132 3.15 6.95 -12.87
CA TRP A 132 3.85 5.68 -12.73
C TRP A 132 3.99 5.25 -11.26
N ALA A 133 4.43 6.15 -10.39
CA ALA A 133 4.56 5.86 -8.97
C ALA A 133 3.22 5.49 -8.29
N LEU A 134 2.15 6.22 -8.62
CA LEU A 134 0.80 5.93 -8.12
C LEU A 134 0.30 4.57 -8.62
N LEU A 135 0.44 4.29 -9.91
CA LEU A 135 0.01 3.05 -10.54
C LEU A 135 0.81 1.84 -10.03
N LYS A 136 2.13 1.96 -9.85
CA LYS A 136 2.95 0.91 -9.23
C LYS A 136 2.49 0.60 -7.81
N THR A 137 2.15 1.63 -7.03
CA THR A 137 1.60 1.46 -5.68
C THR A 137 0.24 0.74 -5.73
N ALA A 138 -0.65 1.19 -6.60
CA ALA A 138 -2.02 0.67 -6.72
C ALA A 138 -2.08 -0.78 -7.21
N THR A 139 -1.16 -1.18 -8.08
CA THR A 139 -1.09 -2.54 -8.63
C THR A 139 -0.29 -3.51 -7.76
N GLY A 140 0.34 -3.05 -6.68
CA GLY A 140 1.25 -3.87 -5.87
C GLY A 140 2.55 -4.23 -6.60
N GLY A 141 2.88 -3.51 -7.67
CA GLY A 141 4.02 -3.76 -8.53
C GLY A 141 5.35 -3.16 -8.04
N LEU A 142 5.43 -2.68 -6.81
CA LEU A 142 6.63 -2.04 -6.26
C LEU A 142 7.75 -3.05 -5.95
N ARG A 143 8.40 -3.56 -6.99
CA ARG A 143 9.57 -4.45 -6.86
C ARG A 143 10.87 -3.65 -6.91
N VAL A 144 11.02 -2.69 -6.01
CA VAL A 144 12.20 -1.81 -5.96
C VAL A 144 13.38 -2.40 -5.17
N GLY A 145 13.29 -3.68 -4.77
CA GLY A 145 14.37 -4.38 -4.08
C GLY A 145 14.68 -3.84 -2.67
N VAL A 146 13.65 -3.37 -1.98
CA VAL A 146 13.70 -2.95 -0.57
C VAL A 146 12.92 -3.95 0.26
N SER A 147 13.58 -4.59 1.21
CA SER A 147 12.91 -5.45 2.19
C SER A 147 12.40 -4.63 3.37
N ALA A 148 11.42 -5.15 4.10
CA ALA A 148 10.95 -4.54 5.35
C ALA A 148 12.08 -4.32 6.36
N ARG A 149 13.06 -5.27 6.42
CA ARG A 149 14.25 -5.10 7.27
C ARG A 149 15.13 -3.92 6.84
N LEU A 150 15.35 -3.73 5.53
CA LEU A 150 16.12 -2.60 5.03
C LEU A 150 15.42 -1.27 5.35
N MET A 151 14.10 -1.23 5.27
CA MET A 151 13.32 -0.05 5.66
C MET A 151 13.47 0.26 7.15
N ARG A 152 13.39 -0.74 8.04
CA ARG A 152 13.60 -0.54 9.49
C ARG A 152 15.00 -0.01 9.81
N VAL A 153 16.03 -0.53 9.12
CA VAL A 153 17.40 0.02 9.23
C VAL A 153 17.44 1.48 8.73
N ALA A 154 16.74 1.82 7.65
CA ALA A 154 16.68 3.19 7.17
C ALA A 154 15.99 4.13 8.18
N ILE A 155 14.89 3.68 8.79
CA ILE A 155 14.19 4.43 9.85
C ILE A 155 15.12 4.62 11.06
N SER A 156 15.81 3.57 11.51
CA SER A 156 16.79 3.64 12.58
C SER A 156 17.85 4.73 12.33
N GLN A 157 18.43 4.74 11.14
CA GLN A 157 19.45 5.74 10.77
C GLN A 157 18.88 7.15 10.56
N ALA A 158 17.63 7.25 10.10
CA ALA A 158 17.00 8.55 9.86
C ALA A 158 16.70 9.29 11.17
N PHE A 159 16.32 8.55 12.21
CA PHE A 159 15.84 9.11 13.48
C PHE A 159 16.77 8.84 14.67
N ASP A 160 17.94 8.25 14.41
CA ASP A 160 18.94 7.93 15.45
C ASP A 160 18.35 7.12 16.62
N LYS A 161 17.66 6.03 16.28
CA LYS A 161 17.07 5.10 17.23
C LYS A 161 17.59 3.68 16.98
N PRO A 162 17.74 2.84 18.02
CA PRO A 162 18.13 1.43 17.85
C PRO A 162 17.15 0.71 16.91
N VAL A 163 17.67 -0.09 15.99
CA VAL A 163 16.82 -0.86 15.06
C VAL A 163 15.97 -1.89 15.79
N GLU A 164 16.50 -2.42 16.89
CA GLU A 164 15.84 -3.38 17.77
C GLU A 164 14.54 -2.82 18.35
N ASP A 165 14.54 -1.57 18.79
CA ASP A 165 13.33 -0.88 19.27
C ASP A 165 12.26 -0.75 18.20
N ILE A 166 12.67 -0.47 16.97
CA ILE A 166 11.76 -0.37 15.82
C ILE A 166 11.21 -1.75 15.45
N GLU A 167 12.06 -2.79 15.46
CA GLU A 167 11.66 -4.17 15.16
C GLU A 167 10.65 -4.71 16.18
N GLU A 168 10.78 -4.32 17.45
CA GLU A 168 9.87 -4.73 18.53
C GLU A 168 8.46 -4.08 18.37
N ILE A 169 8.42 -2.82 17.95
CA ILE A 169 7.16 -2.08 17.75
C ILE A 169 6.48 -2.46 16.43
N TRP A 170 7.24 -2.78 15.39
CA TRP A 170 6.73 -2.96 14.03
C TRP A 170 5.50 -3.86 13.90
N PRO A 171 5.41 -5.03 14.58
CA PRO A 171 4.24 -5.89 14.49
C PRO A 171 2.98 -5.34 15.16
N LEU A 172 3.09 -4.25 15.93
CA LEU A 172 2.01 -3.68 16.73
C LEU A 172 1.34 -2.49 16.07
N ILE A 173 1.92 -1.99 14.99
CA ILE A 173 1.50 -0.76 14.32
C ILE A 173 1.00 -1.05 12.92
N ALA A 174 0.15 -0.16 12.42
CA ALA A 174 -0.42 -0.23 11.08
C ALA A 174 -0.19 1.08 10.31
N PRO A 175 -0.17 1.03 8.96
CA PRO A 175 -0.12 2.26 8.16
C PRO A 175 -1.23 3.25 8.53
N PRO A 176 -0.94 4.55 8.61
CA PRO A 176 0.30 5.22 8.18
C PRO A 176 1.41 5.29 9.23
N TYR A 177 1.45 4.43 10.24
CA TYR A 177 2.49 4.36 11.28
C TYR A 177 2.67 5.67 12.07
N SER A 178 1.62 6.43 12.28
CA SER A 178 1.67 7.74 12.95
C SER A 178 2.28 7.65 14.34
N GLU A 179 1.89 6.65 15.14
CA GLU A 179 2.41 6.42 16.50
C GLU A 179 3.92 6.18 16.51
N LEU A 180 4.43 5.44 15.51
CA LEU A 180 5.86 5.20 15.35
C LEU A 180 6.59 6.52 15.08
N PHE A 181 6.12 7.30 14.10
CA PHE A 181 6.79 8.54 13.73
C PHE A 181 6.67 9.62 14.80
N ASP A 182 5.56 9.68 15.54
CA ASP A 182 5.42 10.59 16.67
C ASP A 182 6.42 10.28 17.78
N TRP A 183 6.64 9.00 18.08
CA TRP A 183 7.70 8.58 19.01
C TRP A 183 9.10 8.87 18.49
N LEU A 184 9.38 8.54 17.23
CA LEU A 184 10.70 8.75 16.62
C LEU A 184 11.10 10.22 16.60
N GLU A 185 10.16 11.12 16.44
CA GLU A 185 10.35 12.58 16.43
C GLU A 185 10.22 13.21 17.84
N GLY A 186 10.01 12.41 18.88
CA GLY A 186 9.91 12.89 20.25
C GLY A 186 8.62 13.62 20.58
N ARG A 187 7.57 13.47 19.77
CA ARG A 187 6.23 14.05 20.02
C ARG A 187 5.37 13.18 20.92
N ALA A 188 5.66 11.89 21.00
CA ALA A 188 4.96 10.94 21.86
C ALA A 188 5.96 10.00 22.55
N GLU A 189 5.46 9.31 23.59
CA GLU A 189 6.22 8.20 24.22
C GLU A 189 6.29 6.99 23.27
N ARG A 190 7.24 6.09 23.55
CA ARG A 190 7.37 4.84 22.82
C ARG A 190 6.08 4.03 22.91
N PRO A 191 5.53 3.55 21.77
CA PRO A 191 4.37 2.68 21.79
C PRO A 191 4.60 1.45 22.69
N ASP A 192 3.67 1.21 23.62
CA ASP A 192 3.83 0.13 24.60
C ASP A 192 3.46 -1.22 23.99
N VAL A 193 4.40 -2.14 23.98
CA VAL A 193 4.25 -3.52 23.52
C VAL A 193 3.15 -4.27 24.31
N LEU A 194 2.94 -3.93 25.58
CA LEU A 194 1.92 -4.57 26.41
C LEU A 194 0.49 -4.12 26.10
N LEU A 195 0.30 -2.85 25.76
CA LEU A 195 -1.02 -2.31 25.38
C LEU A 195 -1.46 -2.75 23.97
N GLY A 196 -0.53 -2.93 23.04
CA GLY A 196 -0.82 -3.40 21.69
C GLY A 196 -1.46 -4.78 21.64
N ARG A 197 -1.16 -5.68 22.59
CA ARG A 197 -1.79 -7.01 22.67
C ARG A 197 -3.27 -6.96 23.01
N HIS A 198 -3.73 -5.95 23.74
CA HIS A 198 -5.16 -5.80 24.11
C HIS A 198 -5.99 -5.18 22.98
N THR A 199 -5.42 -4.30 22.18
CA THR A 199 -6.15 -3.66 21.06
C THR A 199 -6.42 -4.63 19.91
N TRP A 200 -5.53 -5.59 19.63
CA TRP A 200 -5.75 -6.63 18.63
C TRP A 200 -6.89 -7.58 18.99
N GLN A 201 -7.07 -7.91 20.27
CA GLN A 201 -8.19 -8.75 20.72
C GLN A 201 -9.54 -8.05 20.57
N LEU A 202 -9.59 -6.71 20.61
CA LEU A 202 -10.82 -5.95 20.40
C LEU A 202 -11.11 -5.67 18.91
N ALA A 203 -10.07 -5.53 18.07
CA ALA A 203 -10.23 -5.35 16.63
C ALA A 203 -10.58 -6.65 15.89
N TRP A 204 -10.17 -7.81 16.43
CA TRP A 204 -10.49 -9.14 15.91
C TRP A 204 -11.64 -9.81 16.67
N ARG A 205 -12.72 -9.08 16.94
CA ARG A 205 -14.00 -9.77 17.17
C ARG A 205 -14.56 -10.14 15.81
N PRO A 206 -14.60 -11.43 15.44
CA PRO A 206 -15.41 -11.84 14.31
C PRO A 206 -16.83 -11.38 14.63
N ARG A 207 -17.42 -10.57 13.77
CA ARG A 207 -18.87 -10.39 13.79
C ARG A 207 -19.44 -11.75 13.49
N PHE A 208 -19.72 -12.51 14.56
CA PHE A 208 -20.59 -13.66 14.44
C PHE A 208 -21.91 -13.10 13.88
N PHE A 209 -22.15 -13.42 12.62
CA PHE A 209 -23.47 -13.36 12.05
C PHE A 209 -24.37 -14.11 13.01
N GLN A 210 -25.22 -13.38 13.74
CA GLN A 210 -26.37 -13.99 14.41
C GLN A 210 -27.27 -14.50 13.29
N ILE A 211 -27.15 -15.79 12.99
CA ILE A 211 -28.15 -16.50 12.19
C ILE A 211 -29.43 -16.47 13.06
N PRO A 212 -30.54 -15.88 12.59
CA PRO A 212 -31.79 -15.97 13.30
C PRO A 212 -32.19 -17.44 13.35
N HIS A 213 -32.21 -18.02 14.52
CA HIS A 213 -32.81 -19.35 14.73
C HIS A 213 -34.32 -19.28 14.51
N HIS A 214 -34.78 -19.50 13.30
CA HIS A 214 -36.12 -19.99 13.08
C HIS A 214 -36.13 -21.47 13.49
N ARG A 215 -36.63 -21.74 14.69
CA ARG A 215 -37.02 -23.08 15.08
C ARG A 215 -38.27 -23.45 14.28
N SER A 216 -38.14 -24.39 13.37
CA SER A 216 -39.24 -25.26 12.99
C SER A 216 -38.93 -26.67 13.53
N ALA A 217 -39.90 -27.20 14.24
CA ALA A 217 -39.81 -28.52 14.87
C ALA A 217 -39.78 -29.63 13.82
N GLY A 218 -38.81 -30.54 13.94
CA GLY A 218 -38.86 -31.86 13.37
C GLY A 218 -37.85 -32.19 12.26
N ASP A 219 -36.56 -32.37 12.63
CA ASP A 219 -35.67 -33.20 11.82
C ASP A 219 -34.67 -33.95 12.72
N PRO A 220 -34.46 -35.24 12.50
CA PRO A 220 -33.64 -36.09 13.36
C PRO A 220 -32.15 -35.95 13.04
N TRP A 221 -31.35 -36.11 14.07
CA TRP A 221 -29.89 -36.06 14.16
C TRP A 221 -29.17 -36.88 13.10
N VAL A 222 -28.32 -36.28 12.28
CA VAL A 222 -27.26 -36.95 11.54
C VAL A 222 -25.96 -36.80 12.30
N VAL A 223 -25.51 -37.90 12.92
CA VAL A 223 -24.20 -38.00 13.59
C VAL A 223 -23.15 -38.28 12.54
N TRP A 224 -22.21 -37.37 12.36
CA TRP A 224 -21.01 -37.60 11.55
C TRP A 224 -19.91 -38.20 12.42
N HIS A 225 -19.65 -39.50 12.22
CA HIS A 225 -18.46 -40.19 12.73
C HIS A 225 -17.34 -40.08 11.68
N GLY A 226 -16.35 -39.20 11.94
CA GLY A 226 -15.08 -39.17 11.20
C GLY A 226 -14.08 -40.12 11.87
N GLY A 227 -13.84 -41.31 11.30
CA GLY A 227 -12.75 -42.18 11.68
C GLY A 227 -11.52 -42.03 10.79
N PRO A 228 -10.28 -42.30 11.30
CA PRO A 228 -9.05 -42.12 10.57
C PRO A 228 -8.84 -43.20 9.51
N ARG A 229 -8.32 -42.80 8.32
CA ARG A 229 -7.88 -43.77 7.29
C ARG A 229 -6.43 -44.15 7.55
N GLU A 230 -6.22 -45.43 7.85
CA GLU A 230 -4.91 -46.08 7.83
C GLU A 230 -4.43 -46.34 6.38
N HIS A 231 -3.13 -46.20 6.21
CA HIS A 231 -2.40 -46.52 4.98
C HIS A 231 -2.33 -48.04 4.71
N ARG A 232 -2.50 -48.37 3.44
CA ARG A 232 -1.77 -49.45 2.75
C ARG A 232 -1.48 -49.05 1.32
#